data_5575a3406d6eeaa2972b6406df2930f7
#
_entry.id   5575a3406d6eeaa2972b6406df2930f7
#
_cell.length_a   1.000
_cell.length_b   1.000
_cell.length_c   1.000
_cell.angle_alpha   90.00
_cell.angle_beta   90.00
_cell.angle_gamma   90.00
#
_symmetry.space_group_name_H-M   'P 1'
#
loop_
_entity.id
_entity.type
_entity.pdbx_description
1 polymer ?
#
loop_
_entity_poly.entity_id
_entity_poly.type
_entity_poly.pdbx_seq_one_letter_code
_entity_poly.pdbx_strand_id
1 'polypeptide(L)'
;MIAEVVGRRYKYALKGEELWPDLVLIDGGLGHLRAAEAAFRKMNAPALRIASIAKREEQIFLQGSRKPLKLPAHSPVLKLLQYVRDEAHRFAQHYHHILRKKKMLNKKS
;
A
#
# COMPACT_ATOMS: atom_id res chain seq x y z
N MET A 1 -7.34 -9.40 -1.01
CA MET A 1 -6.02 -9.93 -1.38
C MET A 1 -5.17 -8.87 -2.04
N ILE A 2 -3.90 -8.85 -1.72
CA ILE A 2 -2.97 -7.81 -2.20
C ILE A 2 -2.90 -7.76 -3.72
N ALA A 3 -2.83 -8.91 -4.39
CA ALA A 3 -2.76 -8.96 -5.84
C ALA A 3 -3.95 -8.27 -6.50
N GLU A 4 -5.13 -8.47 -5.96
CA GLU A 4 -6.35 -7.86 -6.48
C GLU A 4 -6.37 -6.35 -6.26
N VAL A 5 -5.97 -5.91 -5.08
CA VAL A 5 -5.89 -4.48 -4.74
C VAL A 5 -4.89 -3.77 -5.63
N VAL A 6 -3.71 -4.35 -5.81
CA VAL A 6 -2.66 -3.81 -6.68
C VAL A 6 -3.18 -3.71 -8.12
N GLY A 7 -3.82 -4.77 -8.62
CA GLY A 7 -4.37 -4.77 -9.98
C GLY A 7 -5.39 -3.66 -10.20
N ARG A 8 -6.29 -3.45 -9.25
CA ARG A 8 -7.29 -2.39 -9.33
C ARG A 8 -6.67 -1.00 -9.27
N ARG A 9 -5.74 -0.80 -8.34
CA ARG A 9 -5.16 0.53 -8.10
C ARG A 9 -4.33 1.01 -9.29
N TYR A 10 -3.61 0.11 -9.93
CA TYR A 10 -2.67 0.48 -10.99
C TYR A 10 -3.15 0.14 -12.40
N LYS A 11 -4.41 -0.17 -12.54
CA LYS A 11 -5.05 -0.46 -13.82
C LYS A 11 -4.84 0.65 -14.85
N TYR A 12 -5.00 1.89 -14.45
CA TYR A 12 -4.86 3.04 -15.36
C TYR A 12 -3.40 3.38 -15.63
N ALA A 13 -2.52 3.17 -14.65
CA ALA A 13 -1.08 3.35 -14.86
C ALA A 13 -0.56 2.35 -15.89
N LEU A 14 -1.05 1.11 -15.84
CA LEU A 14 -0.69 0.08 -16.80
C LEU A 14 -1.11 0.44 -18.22
N LYS A 15 -2.21 1.15 -18.38
CA LYS A 15 -2.70 1.63 -19.68
C LYS A 15 -2.03 2.92 -20.15
N GLY A 16 -1.14 3.49 -19.35
CA GLY A 16 -0.50 4.76 -19.66
C GLY A 16 -1.36 5.99 -19.37
N GLU A 17 -2.51 5.81 -18.73
CA GLU A 17 -3.44 6.90 -18.40
C GLU A 17 -3.11 7.60 -17.09
N GLU A 18 -2.25 7.01 -16.27
CA GLU A 18 -1.86 7.52 -14.97
C GLU A 18 -0.36 7.26 -14.77
N LEU A 19 0.30 8.15 -14.04
CA LEU A 19 1.72 7.97 -13.72
C LEU A 19 1.91 6.88 -12.65
N TRP A 20 3.00 6.12 -12.79
CA TRP A 20 3.40 5.19 -11.76
C TRP A 20 3.99 5.94 -10.58
N PRO A 21 3.78 5.49 -9.34
CA PRO A 21 4.35 6.15 -8.17
C PRO A 21 5.85 5.92 -8.08
N ASP A 22 6.55 6.82 -7.37
CA ASP A 22 7.97 6.67 -7.09
C ASP A 22 8.23 5.63 -6.00
N LEU A 23 7.30 5.47 -5.07
CA LEU A 23 7.39 4.51 -3.97
C LEU A 23 6.01 3.97 -3.65
N VAL A 24 5.91 2.66 -3.52
CA VAL A 24 4.70 1.99 -3.04
C VAL A 24 4.96 1.54 -1.61
N LEU A 25 4.15 2.00 -0.68
CA LEU A 25 4.24 1.60 0.72
C LEU A 25 3.11 0.63 1.06
N ILE A 26 3.48 -0.56 1.52
CA ILE A 26 2.55 -1.62 1.88
C ILE A 26 2.43 -1.66 3.40
N ASP A 27 1.20 -1.68 3.91
CA ASP A 27 0.95 -1.87 5.33
C ASP A 27 0.96 -3.37 5.62
N GLY A 28 2.03 -3.84 6.22
CA GLY A 28 2.20 -5.25 6.53
C GLY A 28 3.66 -5.67 6.62
N GLY A 29 3.88 -6.95 6.80
CA GLY A 29 5.21 -7.51 6.92
C GLY A 29 5.80 -8.00 5.61
N LEU A 30 6.83 -8.83 5.72
CA LEU A 30 7.57 -9.34 4.57
C LEU A 30 6.68 -10.13 3.60
N GLY A 31 5.74 -10.91 4.13
CA GLY A 31 4.81 -11.67 3.28
C GLY A 31 3.96 -10.78 2.39
N HIS A 32 3.51 -9.65 2.93
CA HIS A 32 2.73 -8.67 2.17
C HIS A 32 3.59 -7.99 1.10
N LEU A 33 4.85 -7.67 1.45
CA LEU A 33 5.79 -7.09 0.50
C LEU A 33 6.02 -8.02 -0.69
N ARG A 34 6.27 -9.29 -0.42
CA ARG A 34 6.52 -10.29 -1.47
C ARG A 34 5.29 -10.51 -2.34
N ALA A 35 4.10 -10.51 -1.74
CA ALA A 35 2.86 -10.62 -2.49
C ALA A 35 2.66 -9.44 -3.44
N ALA A 36 2.98 -8.22 -2.98
CA ALA A 36 2.91 -7.03 -3.81
C ALA A 36 3.94 -7.08 -4.95
N GLU A 37 5.17 -7.49 -4.67
CA GLU A 37 6.21 -7.65 -5.69
C GLU A 37 5.75 -8.63 -6.78
N ALA A 38 5.20 -9.76 -6.37
CA ALA A 38 4.72 -10.78 -7.31
C ALA A 38 3.56 -10.24 -8.15
N ALA A 39 2.64 -9.48 -7.55
CA ALA A 39 1.51 -8.90 -8.25
C ALA A 39 1.98 -7.89 -9.32
N PHE A 40 2.93 -7.02 -8.98
CA PHE A 40 3.48 -6.05 -9.94
C PHE A 40 4.21 -6.75 -11.07
N ARG A 41 4.96 -7.80 -10.77
CA ARG A 41 5.65 -8.60 -11.79
C ARG A 41 4.67 -9.25 -12.75
N LYS A 42 3.58 -9.79 -12.21
CA LYS A 42 2.55 -10.46 -12.99
C LYS A 42 1.84 -9.53 -13.97
N MET A 43 1.67 -8.27 -13.59
CA MET A 43 1.03 -7.29 -14.46
C MET A 43 2.02 -6.54 -15.36
N ASN A 44 3.29 -6.98 -15.40
CA ASN A 44 4.35 -6.38 -16.20
C ASN A 44 4.56 -4.89 -15.91
N ALA A 45 4.46 -4.52 -14.66
CA ALA A 45 4.72 -3.16 -14.23
C ALA A 45 6.20 -2.81 -14.40
N PRO A 46 6.55 -1.52 -14.55
CA PRO A 46 7.94 -1.12 -14.57
C PRO A 46 8.60 -1.41 -13.23
N ALA A 47 9.93 -1.29 -13.17
CA ALA A 47 10.65 -1.47 -11.91
C ALA A 47 10.25 -0.40 -10.91
N LEU A 48 9.45 -0.78 -9.92
CA LEU A 48 8.97 0.11 -8.87
C LEU A 48 9.73 -0.13 -7.57
N ARG A 49 9.85 0.93 -6.78
CA ARG A 49 10.36 0.81 -5.41
C ARG A 49 9.21 0.49 -4.49
N ILE A 50 9.32 -0.63 -3.79
CA ILE A 50 8.27 -1.11 -2.88
C ILE A 50 8.89 -1.35 -1.51
N ALA A 51 8.21 -0.86 -0.48
CA ALA A 51 8.59 -1.09 0.90
C ALA A 51 7.35 -1.48 1.68
N SER A 52 7.53 -2.17 2.80
CA SER A 52 6.42 -2.44 3.71
C SER A 52 6.78 -2.00 5.11
N ILE A 53 5.77 -1.65 5.88
CA ILE A 53 5.93 -1.28 7.28
C ILE A 53 5.01 -2.13 8.12
N ALA A 54 5.61 -2.89 9.05
CA ALA A 54 4.85 -3.72 9.98
C ALA A 54 4.52 -2.87 11.21
N LYS A 55 3.24 -2.75 11.50
CA LYS A 55 2.71 -1.87 12.54
C LYS A 55 3.25 -2.18 13.94
N ARG A 56 3.39 -3.45 14.27
CA ARG A 56 3.63 -3.91 15.64
C ARG A 56 5.04 -3.65 16.15
N GLU A 57 6.03 -3.73 15.29
CA GLU A 57 7.43 -3.65 15.70
C GLU A 57 8.17 -2.53 14.98
N GLU A 58 7.44 -1.70 14.25
CA GLU A 58 8.00 -0.60 13.46
C GLU A 58 9.11 -1.08 12.51
N GLN A 59 8.93 -2.31 12.00
CA GLN A 59 9.88 -2.91 11.08
C GLN A 59 9.55 -2.51 9.66
N ILE A 60 10.59 -2.11 8.93
CA ILE A 60 10.48 -1.75 7.52
C ILE A 60 11.18 -2.83 6.71
N PHE A 61 10.48 -3.34 5.70
CA PHE A 61 11.04 -4.34 4.80
C PHE A 61 11.23 -3.71 3.42
N LEU A 62 12.43 -3.91 2.88
CA LEU A 62 12.80 -3.41 1.55
C LEU A 62 12.92 -4.57 0.57
N GLN A 63 12.71 -4.28 -0.70
CA GLN A 63 12.89 -5.26 -1.76
C GLN A 63 14.31 -5.82 -1.74
N GLY A 64 14.41 -7.13 -1.95
CA GLY A 64 15.70 -7.81 -2.00
C GLY A 64 16.35 -8.06 -0.66
N SER A 65 15.77 -7.59 0.43
CA SER A 65 16.29 -7.83 1.78
C SER A 65 15.40 -8.81 2.53
N ARG A 66 16.02 -9.76 3.23
CA ARG A 66 15.30 -10.71 4.07
C ARG A 66 15.17 -10.23 5.51
N LYS A 67 16.02 -9.29 5.89
CA LYS A 67 16.04 -8.76 7.26
C LYS A 67 15.31 -7.44 7.32
N PRO A 68 14.52 -7.21 8.38
CA PRO A 68 13.87 -5.92 8.54
C PRO A 68 14.88 -4.83 8.84
N LEU A 69 14.59 -3.65 8.34
CA LEU A 69 15.33 -2.44 8.70
C LEU A 69 14.63 -1.84 9.92
N LYS A 70 15.35 -1.75 11.04
CA LYS A 70 14.83 -1.11 12.25
C LYS A 70 15.39 0.30 12.34
N LEU A 71 14.49 1.27 12.32
CA LEU A 71 14.86 2.66 12.52
C LEU A 71 14.62 3.06 13.96
N PRO A 72 15.42 3.97 14.52
CA PRO A 72 15.18 4.49 15.87
C PRO A 72 13.78 5.10 15.96
N ALA A 73 13.15 5.00 17.14
CA ALA A 73 11.79 5.50 17.34
C ALA A 73 11.65 7.00 17.04
N HIS A 74 12.74 7.76 17.18
CA HIS A 74 12.74 9.20 16.92
C HIS A 74 13.21 9.55 15.50
N SER A 75 13.43 8.56 14.64
CA SER A 75 13.86 8.80 13.26
C SER A 75 12.83 9.60 12.48
N PRO A 76 13.23 10.70 11.82
CA PRO A 76 12.31 11.45 10.96
C PRO A 76 11.75 10.61 9.81
N VAL A 77 12.55 9.70 9.28
CA VAL A 77 12.10 8.81 8.19
C VAL A 77 11.01 7.87 8.69
N LEU A 78 11.19 7.27 9.86
CA LEU A 78 10.18 6.41 10.45
C LEU A 78 8.87 7.17 10.70
N LYS A 79 8.97 8.36 11.25
CA LYS A 79 7.80 9.21 11.51
C LYS A 79 7.06 9.56 10.23
N LEU A 80 7.79 9.85 9.16
CA LEU A 80 7.18 10.13 7.86
C LEU A 80 6.43 8.91 7.32
N LEU A 81 7.04 7.73 7.39
CA LEU A 81 6.41 6.50 6.91
C LEU A 81 5.16 6.15 7.73
N GLN A 82 5.22 6.33 9.04
CA GLN A 82 4.07 6.13 9.91
C GLN A 82 2.95 7.10 9.59
N TYR A 83 3.29 8.35 9.33
CA TYR A 83 2.31 9.37 8.95
C TYR A 83 1.60 8.99 7.64
N VAL A 84 2.36 8.60 6.62
CA VAL A 84 1.79 8.19 5.33
C VAL A 84 0.87 6.99 5.50
N ARG A 85 1.29 5.99 6.28
CA ARG A 85 0.47 4.82 6.57
C ARG A 85 -0.84 5.20 7.26
N ASP A 86 -0.76 6.04 8.28
CA ASP A 86 -1.94 6.43 9.06
C ASP A 86 -2.92 7.26 8.22
N GLU A 87 -2.41 8.14 7.37
CA GLU A 87 -3.25 8.92 6.47
C GLU A 87 -3.92 8.04 5.42
N ALA A 88 -3.22 7.04 4.90
CA ALA A 88 -3.80 6.09 3.96
C ALA A 88 -4.91 5.26 4.62
N HIS A 89 -4.69 4.81 5.85
CA HIS A 89 -5.71 4.11 6.64
C HIS A 89 -6.95 4.96 6.86
N ARG A 90 -6.74 6.21 7.26
CA ARG A 90 -7.83 7.16 7.50
C ARG A 90 -8.63 7.41 6.24
N PHE A 91 -7.96 7.60 5.11
CA PHE A 91 -8.62 7.79 3.82
C PHE A 91 -9.45 6.57 3.44
N ALA A 92 -8.89 5.37 3.58
CA ALA A 92 -9.58 4.13 3.25
C ALA A 92 -10.84 3.93 4.11
N GLN A 93 -10.76 4.20 5.41
CA GLN A 93 -11.91 4.11 6.30
C GLN A 93 -13.01 5.10 5.91
N HIS A 94 -12.63 6.32 5.60
CA HIS A 94 -13.57 7.35 5.17
C HIS A 94 -14.27 6.95 3.87
N TYR A 95 -13.51 6.45 2.91
CA TYR A 95 -14.04 5.99 1.63
C TYR A 95 -15.03 4.83 1.80
N HIS A 96 -14.71 3.85 2.63
CA HIS A 96 -15.62 2.74 2.93
C HIS A 96 -16.90 3.22 3.57
N HIS A 97 -16.82 4.19 4.44
CA HIS A 97 -17.99 4.77 5.10
C HIS A 97 -18.92 5.43 4.07
N ILE A 98 -18.38 6.18 3.12
CA ILE A 98 -19.13 6.79 2.04
C ILE A 98 -19.83 5.73 1.18
N LEU A 99 -19.13 4.66 0.82
CA LEU A 99 -19.69 3.57 0.03
C LEU A 99 -20.85 2.88 0.73
N ARG A 100 -20.75 2.65 2.04
CA ARG A 100 -21.83 2.08 2.83
C ARG A 100 -23.06 2.98 2.80
N LYS A 101 -22.87 4.27 2.95
CA LYS A 101 -23.95 5.25 2.90
C LYS A 101 -24.66 5.24 1.56
N LYS A 102 -23.91 5.20 0.48
CA LYS A 102 -24.45 5.08 -0.88
C LYS A 102 -25.28 3.80 -1.07
N LYS A 103 -24.81 2.68 -0.58
CA LYS A 103 -25.52 1.41 -0.65
C LYS A 103 -26.85 1.46 0.10
N MET A 104 -26.86 2.07 1.25
CA MET A 104 -28.08 2.22 2.05
C MET A 104 -29.12 3.08 1.33
N LEU A 105 -28.69 4.18 0.71
CA LEU A 105 -29.58 5.06 -0.02
C LEU A 105 -30.15 4.38 -1.26
N ASN A 106 -29.34 3.61 -1.97
CA ASN A 106 -29.80 2.87 -3.17
C ASN A 106 -30.81 1.77 -2.83
N LYS A 107 -30.70 1.16 -1.66
CA LYS A 107 -31.63 0.13 -1.21
C LYS A 107 -33.00 0.68 -0.83
N LYS A 108 -33.09 1.96 -0.55
CA LYS A 108 -34.35 2.62 -0.17
C LYS A 108 -35.14 3.18 -1.35
N SER A 109 -34.51 3.18 -2.50
CA SER A 109 -35.17 3.58 -3.73
C SER A 109 -35.73 2.37 -4.46
#